data_f6389cdb91fbf06058e0307b05926561
#
_entry.id   f6389cdb91fbf06058e0307b05926561
#
_cell.length_a   1.000
_cell.length_b   1.000
_cell.length_c   1.000
_cell.angle_alpha   90.00
_cell.angle_beta   90.00
_cell.angle_gamma   90.00
#
_symmetry.space_group_name_H-M   'P 1'
#
loop_
_entity.id
_entity.type
_entity.pdbx_description
1 polymer ?
#
loop_
_entity_poly.entity_id
_entity_poly.type
_entity_poly.pdbx_seq_one_letter_code
_entity_poly.pdbx_strand_id
1 'polypeptide(L)'
;MERYRKANEDIHAPETVKRGAEAPKEAPRRSRWVGVTAAALALVALGGLLLWPGSPLTPAARAAIVQAQYPELPPYPSGSDWSEKYEKQSEAWHSALRTQKEALRTLRPDGDGLAEFYADTMGQFLSGGGTENRVYSPLNVYMALAMLAEVTDGDSRGQILNLLGVDGVEELRALSSALWNANYRADSTTTSILASSLWMDEGLTYDRTTLDRLAEVYYASSFAGKMGSAEFTKVLQSWLNQQTGGLLKEAAQGVELTPKTVLALASTLYYKVRWTDEFQKGNNVTDVFHGPEGDVTAVYMRQTDVGTYYYGEKFSAIRRTFKVGGAMWLILPDEGYTPEDLLKDPEALSFLSNAAVRSDWEGNKRLIIHQSIPKFDVSASADLAEGLKALGVTDVFDAQRADFTPALPGAEGVAVSQVSHAARVTIDEEGCTAAAFTVLPMAGAVPPPDEEVDFTLDRPFLFLVESESGQPLFTGVVNQP
;
A
#
# COMPACT_ATOMS: atom_id res chain seq x y z
N MET A 1 -34.07 -6.93 -32.04
CA MET A 1 -34.79 -6.97 -30.74
C MET A 1 -36.07 -7.81 -30.78
N GLU A 2 -36.85 -7.83 -31.86
CA GLU A 2 -38.05 -8.67 -31.95
C GLU A 2 -37.79 -10.19 -31.99
N ARG A 3 -36.65 -10.65 -32.46
CA ARG A 3 -36.30 -12.08 -32.45
C ARG A 3 -35.93 -12.64 -31.07
N TYR A 4 -35.57 -11.78 -30.10
CA TYR A 4 -35.26 -12.19 -28.73
C TYR A 4 -36.52 -12.28 -27.85
N ARG A 5 -37.57 -11.55 -28.17
CA ARG A 5 -38.86 -11.60 -27.45
C ARG A 5 -39.64 -12.91 -27.70
N LYS A 6 -39.51 -13.45 -28.90
CA LYS A 6 -40.25 -14.67 -29.30
C LYS A 6 -39.63 -15.97 -28.76
N ALA A 7 -38.38 -15.95 -28.32
CA ALA A 7 -37.70 -17.12 -27.77
C ALA A 7 -37.95 -17.35 -26.26
N ASN A 8 -38.49 -16.36 -25.55
CA ASN A 8 -38.72 -16.46 -24.10
C ASN A 8 -40.21 -16.69 -23.70
N GLU A 9 -41.11 -16.77 -24.66
CA GLU A 9 -42.55 -16.99 -24.36
C GLU A 9 -42.94 -18.46 -24.18
N ASP A 10 -42.05 -19.41 -24.48
CA ASP A 10 -42.34 -20.85 -24.46
C ASP A 10 -41.65 -21.64 -23.29
N ILE A 11 -41.08 -20.97 -22.29
CA ILE A 11 -40.51 -21.67 -21.14
C ILE A 11 -41.51 -21.67 -19.97
N HIS A 12 -42.37 -22.67 -19.95
CA HIS A 12 -43.22 -23.00 -18.80
C HIS A 12 -42.45 -23.95 -17.85
N ALA A 13 -42.30 -23.52 -16.57
CA ALA A 13 -41.75 -24.39 -15.53
C ALA A 13 -42.70 -25.57 -15.26
N PRO A 14 -42.16 -26.80 -15.06
CA PRO A 14 -42.99 -27.96 -14.76
C PRO A 14 -43.82 -27.79 -13.48
N GLU A 15 -45.07 -28.26 -13.47
CA GLU A 15 -46.01 -28.14 -12.36
C GLU A 15 -45.57 -28.79 -11.04
N THR A 16 -44.50 -29.56 -11.01
CA THR A 16 -43.97 -30.20 -9.80
C THR A 16 -43.28 -29.24 -8.82
N VAL A 17 -43.01 -27.99 -9.21
CA VAL A 17 -42.36 -26.98 -8.35
C VAL A 17 -43.38 -26.19 -7.49
N LYS A 18 -44.68 -26.35 -7.72
CA LYS A 18 -45.73 -25.58 -7.03
C LYS A 18 -46.26 -26.19 -5.71
N ARG A 19 -45.68 -27.31 -5.22
CA ARG A 19 -46.18 -27.99 -4.00
C ARG A 19 -45.20 -27.97 -2.80
N GLY A 20 -44.43 -26.92 -2.62
CA GLY A 20 -43.45 -26.85 -1.52
C GLY A 20 -43.53 -25.58 -0.65
N ALA A 21 -44.51 -24.71 -0.81
CA ALA A 21 -44.59 -23.44 -0.09
C ALA A 21 -45.86 -23.32 0.74
N GLU A 22 -45.99 -24.17 1.74
CA GLU A 22 -46.91 -23.88 2.88
C GLU A 22 -46.09 -23.88 4.16
N ALA A 23 -45.97 -22.68 4.77
CA ALA A 23 -45.25 -22.44 6.00
C ALA A 23 -46.09 -22.83 7.23
N PRO A 24 -45.55 -23.49 8.24
CA PRO A 24 -46.20 -23.59 9.56
C PRO A 24 -45.94 -22.30 10.34
N LYS A 25 -47.02 -21.71 10.83
CA LYS A 25 -47.01 -20.67 11.85
C LYS A 25 -46.72 -21.34 13.21
N GLU A 26 -45.59 -20.95 13.83
CA GLU A 26 -45.52 -20.87 15.28
C GLU A 26 -44.42 -19.89 15.69
N ALA A 27 -44.75 -19.01 16.63
CA ALA A 27 -43.93 -17.90 17.07
C ALA A 27 -43.15 -18.23 18.35
N PRO A 28 -42.29 -17.35 18.85
CA PRO A 28 -40.89 -17.65 19.14
C PRO A 28 -40.60 -17.69 20.63
N ARG A 29 -39.60 -18.47 21.02
CA ARG A 29 -38.89 -18.32 22.28
C ARG A 29 -37.66 -17.43 22.08
N ARG A 30 -37.65 -16.30 22.76
CA ARG A 30 -36.49 -15.41 22.92
C ARG A 30 -35.31 -16.19 23.48
N SER A 31 -34.24 -16.32 22.72
CA SER A 31 -32.91 -16.64 23.17
C SER A 31 -31.99 -15.46 23.02
N ARG A 32 -31.35 -15.05 24.10
CA ARG A 32 -30.35 -13.99 24.22
C ARG A 32 -29.09 -14.42 23.49
N TRP A 33 -28.90 -13.86 22.29
CA TRP A 33 -27.57 -13.73 21.67
C TRP A 33 -27.47 -12.30 21.14
N VAL A 34 -27.11 -11.41 22.05
CA VAL A 34 -26.65 -10.06 21.74
C VAL A 34 -25.14 -10.07 21.89
N GLY A 35 -24.46 -9.80 20.84
CA GLY A 35 -23.06 -9.45 20.92
C GLY A 35 -22.16 -10.22 19.95
N VAL A 36 -22.16 -9.93 18.66
CA VAL A 36 -20.96 -9.98 17.76
C VAL A 36 -21.28 -9.39 16.36
N THR A 37 -22.08 -8.35 16.25
CA THR A 37 -22.32 -7.68 14.95
C THR A 37 -22.10 -6.16 14.97
N ALA A 38 -21.45 -5.63 16.02
CA ALA A 38 -21.18 -4.19 16.13
C ALA A 38 -19.73 -3.78 15.83
N ALA A 39 -18.84 -4.72 15.49
CA ALA A 39 -17.42 -4.39 15.23
C ALA A 39 -17.07 -4.11 13.78
N ALA A 40 -17.98 -4.34 12.84
CA ALA A 40 -17.68 -4.17 11.40
C ALA A 40 -18.08 -2.80 10.82
N LEU A 41 -18.77 -1.93 11.57
CA LEU A 41 -19.21 -0.60 11.11
C LEU A 41 -18.37 0.56 11.69
N ALA A 42 -17.39 0.30 12.54
CA ALA A 42 -16.58 1.35 13.17
C ALA A 42 -15.27 1.68 12.42
N LEU A 43 -14.96 1.02 11.31
CA LEU A 43 -13.68 1.20 10.58
C LEU A 43 -13.76 2.13 9.35
N VAL A 44 -14.92 2.65 9.00
CA VAL A 44 -15.08 3.60 7.88
C VAL A 44 -14.92 5.06 8.30
N ALA A 45 -14.75 5.34 9.59
CA ALA A 45 -14.65 6.71 10.12
C ALA A 45 -13.22 7.15 10.47
N LEU A 46 -12.16 6.51 9.94
CA LEU A 46 -10.78 6.88 10.24
C LEU A 46 -10.16 7.88 9.25
N GLY A 47 -10.82 8.20 8.16
CA GLY A 47 -10.42 9.28 7.23
C GLY A 47 -10.94 10.67 7.62
N GLY A 48 -11.92 10.75 8.45
CA GLY A 48 -12.48 11.99 8.98
C GLY A 48 -12.88 11.76 10.42
N LEU A 49 -12.02 12.09 11.36
CA LEU A 49 -12.45 12.35 12.74
C LEU A 49 -13.32 13.61 12.76
N LEU A 50 -14.54 13.49 12.22
CA LEU A 50 -15.63 14.33 12.67
C LEU A 50 -15.73 14.10 14.17
N LEU A 51 -15.19 15.04 14.94
CA LEU A 51 -15.35 15.14 16.38
C LEU A 51 -16.85 15.07 16.65
N TRP A 52 -17.37 13.88 16.94
CA TRP A 52 -18.64 13.80 17.61
C TRP A 52 -18.48 14.56 18.93
N PRO A 53 -19.32 15.56 19.22
CA PRO A 53 -19.20 16.31 20.45
C PRO A 53 -19.25 15.33 21.63
N GLY A 54 -18.09 15.13 22.31
CA GLY A 54 -17.97 14.23 23.46
C GLY A 54 -17.06 13.02 23.30
N SER A 55 -16.50 12.70 22.11
CA SER A 55 -15.47 11.67 22.00
C SER A 55 -14.14 12.16 22.58
N PRO A 56 -13.48 11.41 23.49
CA PRO A 56 -12.18 11.80 23.99
C PRO A 56 -11.16 11.83 22.85
N LEU A 57 -10.46 12.97 22.67
CA LEU A 57 -9.37 13.09 21.72
C LEU A 57 -8.34 11.98 21.99
N THR A 58 -7.85 11.34 20.92
CA THR A 58 -6.74 10.38 21.05
C THR A 58 -5.50 11.09 21.59
N PRO A 59 -4.57 10.39 22.24
CA PRO A 59 -3.31 10.99 22.70
C PRO A 59 -2.57 11.73 21.55
N ALA A 60 -2.56 11.16 20.35
CA ALA A 60 -1.97 11.77 19.17
C ALA A 60 -2.67 13.10 18.79
N ALA A 61 -4.00 13.13 18.76
CA ALA A 61 -4.74 14.35 18.44
C ALA A 61 -4.52 15.48 19.45
N ARG A 62 -4.20 15.16 20.71
CA ARG A 62 -3.89 16.16 21.74
C ARG A 62 -2.48 16.73 21.63
N ALA A 63 -1.53 15.94 21.12
CA ALA A 63 -0.13 16.33 20.98
C ALA A 63 0.17 16.98 19.61
N ALA A 64 -0.78 16.96 18.67
CA ALA A 64 -0.60 17.54 17.35
C ALA A 64 -0.53 19.06 17.40
N ILE A 65 0.51 19.64 16.78
CA ILE A 65 0.62 21.06 16.47
C ILE A 65 -0.21 21.39 15.22
N VAL A 66 -0.02 20.56 14.19
CA VAL A 66 -0.78 20.60 12.93
C VAL A 66 -1.19 19.17 12.60
N GLN A 67 -2.44 18.97 12.24
CA GLN A 67 -2.97 17.69 11.83
C GLN A 67 -3.39 17.74 10.37
N ALA A 68 -2.87 16.82 9.55
CA ALA A 68 -3.28 16.66 8.17
C ALA A 68 -4.77 16.29 8.08
N GLN A 69 -5.46 16.87 7.11
CA GLN A 69 -6.85 16.58 6.81
C GLN A 69 -6.92 15.81 5.49
N TYR A 70 -7.43 14.60 5.54
CA TYR A 70 -7.56 13.78 4.34
C TYR A 70 -8.90 14.07 3.64
N PRO A 71 -8.93 14.07 2.30
CA PRO A 71 -10.16 14.34 1.55
C PRO A 71 -11.20 13.24 1.78
N GLU A 72 -12.47 13.65 1.87
CA GLU A 72 -13.58 12.70 1.84
C GLU A 72 -13.82 12.22 0.41
N LEU A 73 -13.84 10.91 0.22
CA LEU A 73 -14.12 10.30 -1.08
C LEU A 73 -15.53 9.74 -1.12
N PRO A 74 -16.20 9.78 -2.27
CA PRO A 74 -17.48 9.09 -2.44
C PRO A 74 -17.31 7.60 -2.11
N PRO A 75 -18.29 7.00 -1.41
CA PRO A 75 -18.25 5.57 -1.11
C PRO A 75 -18.36 4.75 -2.41
N TYR A 76 -17.78 3.55 -2.38
CA TYR A 76 -17.94 2.60 -3.47
C TYR A 76 -19.46 2.34 -3.74
N PRO A 77 -19.89 2.32 -5.00
CA PRO A 77 -21.30 2.13 -5.34
C PRO A 77 -21.84 0.82 -4.76
N SER A 78 -23.03 0.89 -4.14
CA SER A 78 -23.68 -0.26 -3.51
C SER A 78 -25.13 -0.36 -3.95
N GLY A 79 -25.62 -1.58 -4.18
CA GLY A 79 -27.01 -1.85 -4.59
C GLY A 79 -27.11 -2.66 -5.88
N SER A 80 -28.31 -2.73 -6.47
CA SER A 80 -28.46 -3.40 -7.76
C SER A 80 -27.94 -2.52 -8.90
N ASP A 81 -27.18 -3.09 -9.80
CA ASP A 81 -26.44 -2.45 -10.90
C ASP A 81 -27.31 -1.66 -11.90
N TRP A 82 -28.63 -1.73 -11.77
CA TRP A 82 -29.60 -1.11 -12.67
C TRP A 82 -30.45 -0.04 -12.00
N SER A 83 -30.11 0.41 -10.80
CA SER A 83 -30.81 1.47 -10.12
C SER A 83 -30.23 2.84 -10.43
N GLU A 84 -31.06 3.88 -10.61
CA GLU A 84 -30.61 5.27 -10.78
C GLU A 84 -29.68 5.72 -9.63
N LYS A 85 -29.90 5.19 -8.44
CA LYS A 85 -29.04 5.45 -7.28
C LYS A 85 -27.64 4.88 -7.49
N TYR A 86 -27.54 3.63 -7.98
CA TYR A 86 -26.25 2.99 -8.26
C TYR A 86 -25.49 3.74 -9.36
N GLU A 87 -26.17 4.12 -10.44
CA GLU A 87 -25.56 4.88 -11.54
C GLU A 87 -24.97 6.21 -11.05
N LYS A 88 -25.72 6.98 -10.26
CA LYS A 88 -25.22 8.24 -9.68
C LYS A 88 -24.04 8.04 -8.74
N GLN A 89 -24.06 7.03 -7.88
CA GLN A 89 -22.96 6.70 -7.00
C GLN A 89 -21.72 6.26 -7.79
N SER A 90 -21.90 5.43 -8.81
CA SER A 90 -20.86 4.95 -9.70
C SER A 90 -20.18 6.11 -10.46
N GLU A 91 -21.00 7.02 -11.03
CA GLU A 91 -20.48 8.18 -11.72
C GLU A 91 -19.67 9.10 -10.78
N ALA A 92 -20.20 9.40 -9.59
CA ALA A 92 -19.52 10.21 -8.60
C ALA A 92 -18.19 9.59 -8.17
N TRP A 93 -18.18 8.28 -7.90
CA TRP A 93 -16.99 7.54 -7.49
C TRP A 93 -15.94 7.51 -8.61
N HIS A 94 -16.30 7.14 -9.85
CA HIS A 94 -15.37 7.14 -10.98
C HIS A 94 -14.85 8.55 -11.33
N SER A 95 -15.69 9.58 -11.18
CA SER A 95 -15.27 10.97 -11.39
C SER A 95 -14.23 11.40 -10.37
N ALA A 96 -14.44 11.10 -9.09
CA ALA A 96 -13.48 11.41 -8.04
C ALA A 96 -12.13 10.73 -8.31
N LEU A 97 -12.13 9.45 -8.73
CA LEU A 97 -10.91 8.74 -9.07
C LEU A 97 -10.15 9.32 -10.26
N ARG A 98 -10.87 9.72 -11.31
CA ARG A 98 -10.24 10.38 -12.45
C ARG A 98 -9.59 11.69 -12.02
N THR A 99 -10.30 12.50 -11.23
CA THR A 99 -9.78 13.77 -10.73
C THR A 99 -8.52 13.58 -9.88
N GLN A 100 -8.48 12.59 -8.99
CA GLN A 100 -7.31 12.31 -8.18
C GLN A 100 -6.04 11.98 -9.00
N LYS A 101 -6.20 11.33 -10.16
CA LYS A 101 -5.07 10.89 -11.01
C LYS A 101 -4.67 11.92 -12.08
N GLU A 102 -5.53 12.87 -12.38
CA GLU A 102 -5.32 13.81 -13.49
C GLU A 102 -4.06 14.64 -13.30
N ALA A 103 -3.83 15.15 -12.09
CA ALA A 103 -2.64 15.94 -11.79
C ALA A 103 -1.35 15.12 -12.00
N LEU A 104 -1.31 13.87 -11.54
CA LEU A 104 -0.14 13.01 -11.72
C LEU A 104 0.10 12.68 -13.20
N ARG A 105 -0.95 12.36 -13.95
CA ARG A 105 -0.85 12.11 -15.40
C ARG A 105 -0.34 13.31 -16.17
N THR A 106 -0.70 14.52 -15.73
CA THR A 106 -0.24 15.77 -16.37
C THR A 106 1.23 16.04 -16.06
N LEU A 107 1.67 15.80 -14.82
CA LEU A 107 3.04 16.07 -14.40
C LEU A 107 4.04 14.99 -14.89
N ARG A 108 3.60 13.75 -14.98
CA ARG A 108 4.42 12.59 -15.35
C ARG A 108 3.64 11.69 -16.32
N PRO A 109 3.47 12.11 -17.59
CA PRO A 109 2.69 11.36 -18.58
C PRO A 109 3.31 9.99 -18.88
N ASP A 110 4.64 9.89 -18.87
CA ASP A 110 5.39 8.68 -19.19
C ASP A 110 5.80 7.86 -17.95
N GLY A 111 5.55 8.39 -16.74
CA GLY A 111 5.87 7.71 -15.47
C GLY A 111 7.35 7.63 -15.10
N ASP A 112 8.25 8.14 -15.94
CA ASP A 112 9.69 7.85 -15.88
C ASP A 112 10.45 8.53 -14.74
N GLY A 113 10.03 9.69 -14.27
CA GLY A 113 10.82 10.48 -13.31
C GLY A 113 10.98 9.90 -11.91
N LEU A 114 10.33 8.77 -11.60
CA LEU A 114 10.39 8.12 -10.29
C LEU A 114 11.10 6.76 -10.33
N ALA A 115 11.31 6.21 -11.53
CA ALA A 115 11.81 4.86 -11.70
C ALA A 115 13.24 4.69 -11.18
N GLU A 116 14.11 5.69 -11.35
CA GLU A 116 15.48 5.69 -10.83
C GLU A 116 15.49 5.67 -9.30
N PHE A 117 14.72 6.57 -8.66
CA PHE A 117 14.56 6.56 -7.21
C PHE A 117 14.07 5.20 -6.69
N TYR A 118 13.08 4.60 -7.36
CA TYR A 118 12.58 3.29 -6.94
C TYR A 118 13.61 2.18 -7.14
N ALA A 119 14.37 2.18 -8.22
CA ALA A 119 15.41 1.20 -8.46
C ALA A 119 16.52 1.27 -7.40
N ASP A 120 17.03 2.49 -7.13
CA ASP A 120 18.09 2.72 -6.16
C ASP A 120 17.67 2.34 -4.74
N THR A 121 16.46 2.74 -4.34
CA THR A 121 15.94 2.43 -3.01
C THR A 121 15.57 0.95 -2.85
N MET A 122 15.08 0.28 -3.90
CA MET A 122 14.86 -1.18 -3.89
C MET A 122 16.19 -1.92 -3.71
N GLY A 123 17.20 -1.57 -4.48
CA GLY A 123 18.54 -2.12 -4.33
C GLY A 123 19.11 -1.91 -2.93
N GLN A 124 18.98 -0.69 -2.39
CA GLN A 124 19.54 -0.33 -1.08
C GLN A 124 18.81 -0.96 0.09
N PHE A 125 17.46 -0.97 0.11
CA PHE A 125 16.70 -1.37 1.30
C PHE A 125 16.28 -2.83 1.32
N LEU A 126 16.28 -3.52 0.18
CA LEU A 126 15.95 -4.95 0.12
C LEU A 126 17.16 -5.86 0.04
N SER A 127 18.34 -5.35 -0.38
CA SER A 127 19.57 -6.15 -0.43
C SER A 127 20.19 -6.38 0.95
N GLY A 128 21.03 -7.39 1.04
CA GLY A 128 21.80 -7.71 2.24
C GLY A 128 20.99 -8.27 3.40
N GLY A 129 19.75 -8.73 3.15
CA GLY A 129 18.87 -9.33 4.16
C GLY A 129 19.24 -10.74 4.60
N GLY A 130 20.12 -11.39 3.87
CA GLY A 130 20.46 -12.78 4.13
C GLY A 130 19.24 -13.68 3.98
N THR A 131 18.83 -14.34 5.06
CA THR A 131 17.71 -15.29 5.10
C THR A 131 16.40 -14.66 5.60
N GLU A 132 16.43 -13.39 6.02
CA GLU A 132 15.26 -12.71 6.57
C GLU A 132 14.31 -12.22 5.48
N ASN A 133 13.01 -12.24 5.78
CA ASN A 133 12.01 -11.55 4.96
C ASN A 133 12.19 -10.05 5.06
N ARG A 134 11.98 -9.34 3.95
CA ARG A 134 12.05 -7.88 3.90
C ARG A 134 10.88 -7.30 3.15
N VAL A 135 10.42 -6.16 3.60
CA VAL A 135 9.39 -5.36 2.93
C VAL A 135 9.57 -3.89 3.25
N TYR A 136 9.40 -3.04 2.25
CA TYR A 136 9.33 -1.60 2.44
C TYR A 136 8.36 -1.00 1.42
N SER A 137 8.01 0.28 1.62
CA SER A 137 7.14 1.04 0.74
C SER A 137 7.92 2.12 0.01
N PRO A 138 8.29 1.93 -1.28
CA PRO A 138 9.04 2.92 -2.04
C PRO A 138 8.35 4.28 -2.11
N LEU A 139 7.05 4.28 -2.45
CA LEU A 139 6.28 5.52 -2.54
C LEU A 139 6.20 6.25 -1.18
N ASN A 140 6.04 5.52 -0.08
CA ASN A 140 5.96 6.15 1.23
C ASN A 140 7.31 6.75 1.68
N VAL A 141 8.43 6.12 1.31
CA VAL A 141 9.78 6.68 1.53
C VAL A 141 9.98 7.93 0.68
N TYR A 142 9.52 7.93 -0.59
CA TYR A 142 9.52 9.13 -1.43
C TYR A 142 8.78 10.29 -0.75
N MET A 143 7.58 10.04 -0.25
CA MET A 143 6.76 11.06 0.43
C MET A 143 7.40 11.57 1.73
N ALA A 144 8.05 10.70 2.49
CA ALA A 144 8.76 11.10 3.71
C ALA A 144 9.97 11.99 3.41
N LEU A 145 10.75 11.66 2.36
CA LEU A 145 11.87 12.48 1.90
C LEU A 145 11.39 13.81 1.30
N ALA A 146 10.28 13.81 0.56
CA ALA A 146 9.67 15.04 0.05
C ALA A 146 9.27 16.00 1.18
N MET A 147 8.68 15.47 2.26
CA MET A 147 8.40 16.25 3.46
C MET A 147 9.70 16.76 4.13
N LEU A 148 10.76 15.93 4.16
CA LEU A 148 12.06 16.34 4.71
C LEU A 148 12.70 17.47 3.89
N ALA A 149 12.61 17.43 2.56
CA ALA A 149 13.08 18.52 1.69
C ALA A 149 12.33 19.85 1.95
N GLU A 150 11.03 19.79 2.27
CA GLU A 150 10.24 21.00 2.59
C GLU A 150 10.73 21.70 3.86
N VAL A 151 11.19 20.93 4.87
CA VAL A 151 11.64 21.47 6.16
C VAL A 151 13.13 21.84 6.21
N THR A 152 13.87 21.59 5.12
CA THR A 152 15.31 21.86 5.01
C THR A 152 15.63 22.92 3.96
N ASP A 153 16.87 23.45 3.97
CA ASP A 153 17.39 24.35 2.94
C ASP A 153 18.84 24.02 2.57
N GLY A 154 19.44 24.80 1.67
CA GLY A 154 20.83 24.66 1.23
C GLY A 154 21.19 23.27 0.72
N ASP A 155 22.37 22.79 1.09
CA ASP A 155 22.88 21.48 0.67
C ASP A 155 22.04 20.32 1.23
N SER A 156 21.45 20.47 2.42
CA SER A 156 20.53 19.50 3.01
C SER A 156 19.35 19.21 2.11
N ARG A 157 18.69 20.26 1.59
CA ARG A 157 17.62 20.14 0.61
C ARG A 157 18.12 19.63 -0.72
N GLY A 158 19.25 20.16 -1.19
CA GLY A 158 19.83 19.81 -2.49
C GLY A 158 20.10 18.32 -2.64
N GLN A 159 20.66 17.67 -1.63
CA GLN A 159 20.91 16.23 -1.61
C GLN A 159 19.61 15.42 -1.72
N ILE A 160 18.56 15.85 -1.03
CA ILE A 160 17.26 15.17 -1.08
C ILE A 160 16.59 15.35 -2.46
N LEU A 161 16.57 16.58 -2.99
CA LEU A 161 15.99 16.85 -4.32
C LEU A 161 16.69 16.03 -5.41
N ASN A 162 18.03 15.92 -5.33
CA ASN A 162 18.81 15.11 -6.26
C ASN A 162 18.39 13.63 -6.21
N LEU A 163 18.26 13.04 -5.00
CA LEU A 163 17.81 11.66 -4.84
C LEU A 163 16.37 11.47 -5.35
N LEU A 164 15.49 12.46 -5.13
CA LEU A 164 14.09 12.41 -5.58
C LEU A 164 13.93 12.68 -7.09
N GLY A 165 14.99 13.07 -7.80
CA GLY A 165 14.98 13.33 -9.23
C GLY A 165 14.14 14.54 -9.63
N VAL A 166 14.18 15.63 -8.83
CA VAL A 166 13.43 16.88 -9.10
C VAL A 166 14.33 18.10 -9.01
N ASP A 167 14.07 19.10 -9.86
CA ASP A 167 14.90 20.30 -9.98
C ASP A 167 14.70 21.32 -8.85
N GLY A 168 13.56 21.26 -8.15
CA GLY A 168 13.27 22.22 -7.08
C GLY A 168 12.05 21.90 -6.25
N VAL A 169 11.92 22.67 -5.14
CA VAL A 169 10.86 22.44 -4.14
C VAL A 169 9.45 22.69 -4.68
N GLU A 170 9.27 23.58 -5.65
CA GLU A 170 7.95 23.84 -6.24
C GLU A 170 7.48 22.66 -7.10
N GLU A 171 8.37 22.08 -7.90
CA GLU A 171 8.09 20.83 -8.61
C GLU A 171 7.79 19.69 -7.64
N LEU A 172 8.60 19.57 -6.59
CA LEU A 172 8.41 18.57 -5.55
C LEU A 172 7.03 18.67 -4.88
N ARG A 173 6.58 19.89 -4.55
CA ARG A 173 5.25 20.15 -3.98
C ARG A 173 4.14 19.67 -4.89
N ALA A 174 4.20 20.05 -6.15
CA ALA A 174 3.20 19.66 -7.15
C ALA A 174 3.16 18.13 -7.32
N LEU A 175 4.33 17.51 -7.48
CA LEU A 175 4.46 16.07 -7.67
C LEU A 175 4.03 15.28 -6.43
N SER A 176 4.44 15.69 -5.24
CA SER A 176 4.08 15.02 -3.98
C SER A 176 2.58 15.06 -3.72
N SER A 177 1.95 16.22 -3.91
CA SER A 177 0.50 16.35 -3.80
C SER A 177 -0.24 15.46 -4.81
N ALA A 178 0.23 15.43 -6.07
CA ALA A 178 -0.34 14.59 -7.11
C ALA A 178 -0.16 13.10 -6.83
N LEU A 179 1.02 12.66 -6.38
CA LEU A 179 1.30 11.28 -5.98
C LEU A 179 0.42 10.85 -4.82
N TRP A 180 0.33 11.67 -3.78
CA TRP A 180 -0.49 11.34 -2.63
C TRP A 180 -1.96 11.19 -3.02
N ASN A 181 -2.52 12.16 -3.73
CA ASN A 181 -3.92 12.11 -4.17
C ASN A 181 -4.22 10.93 -5.10
N ALA A 182 -3.34 10.63 -6.06
CA ALA A 182 -3.51 9.52 -6.98
C ALA A 182 -3.52 8.15 -6.29
N ASN A 183 -2.89 8.04 -5.11
CA ASN A 183 -2.74 6.80 -4.37
C ASN A 183 -3.59 6.72 -3.10
N TYR A 184 -4.24 7.81 -2.68
CA TYR A 184 -5.13 7.82 -1.52
C TYR A 184 -6.47 7.15 -1.84
N ARG A 185 -6.88 6.23 -0.98
CA ARG A 185 -8.17 5.54 -0.98
C ARG A 185 -8.66 5.30 0.43
N ALA A 186 -9.93 5.53 0.65
CA ALA A 186 -10.61 5.21 1.90
C ALA A 186 -12.08 4.91 1.60
N ASP A 187 -12.33 3.83 0.84
CA ASP A 187 -13.68 3.37 0.55
C ASP A 187 -13.95 1.98 1.14
N SER A 188 -15.15 1.44 0.97
CA SER A 188 -15.53 0.14 1.54
C SER A 188 -14.84 -1.07 0.89
N THR A 189 -14.13 -0.89 -0.23
CA THR A 189 -13.49 -1.95 -0.99
C THR A 189 -11.97 -1.88 -0.93
N THR A 190 -11.43 -0.68 -0.81
CA THR A 190 -9.99 -0.43 -0.80
C THR A 190 -9.63 0.62 0.23
N THR A 191 -8.58 0.37 0.97
CA THR A 191 -7.94 1.36 1.83
C THR A 191 -6.48 1.50 1.39
N SER A 192 -6.08 2.72 1.06
CA SER A 192 -4.70 3.10 0.74
C SER A 192 -4.42 4.44 1.40
N ILE A 193 -3.74 4.43 2.53
CA ILE A 193 -3.48 5.63 3.34
C ILE A 193 -1.98 5.76 3.52
N LEU A 194 -1.40 6.75 2.82
CA LEU A 194 -0.02 7.18 3.01
C LEU A 194 -0.01 8.22 4.13
N ALA A 195 0.52 7.86 5.28
CA ALA A 195 0.58 8.75 6.42
C ALA A 195 2.03 9.10 6.77
N SER A 196 2.31 10.40 6.87
CA SER A 196 3.62 10.93 7.26
C SER A 196 3.49 11.87 8.44
N SER A 197 4.53 11.96 9.27
CA SER A 197 4.53 12.85 10.42
C SER A 197 5.92 13.31 10.81
N LEU A 198 5.98 14.54 11.34
CA LEU A 198 7.16 15.19 11.90
C LEU A 198 7.02 15.26 13.42
N TRP A 199 8.04 14.81 14.14
CA TRP A 199 8.10 14.78 15.62
C TRP A 199 9.24 15.64 16.08
N MET A 200 8.97 16.64 16.94
CA MET A 200 9.92 17.66 17.36
C MET A 200 9.99 17.74 18.88
N ASP A 201 11.16 18.14 19.41
CA ASP A 201 11.26 18.47 20.83
C ASP A 201 10.47 19.74 21.15
N GLU A 202 9.76 19.74 22.28
CA GLU A 202 8.92 20.86 22.74
C GLU A 202 9.68 22.16 23.01
N GLY A 203 11.00 22.10 23.15
CA GLY A 203 11.88 23.26 23.34
C GLY A 203 12.23 24.00 22.05
N LEU A 204 11.88 23.46 20.88
CA LEU A 204 12.17 24.09 19.58
C LEU A 204 11.16 25.18 19.24
N THR A 205 11.65 26.27 18.63
CA THR A 205 10.81 27.24 17.93
C THR A 205 10.57 26.74 16.52
N TYR A 206 9.33 26.73 16.04
CA TYR A 206 8.97 26.26 14.71
C TYR A 206 8.21 27.31 13.90
N ASP A 207 8.39 27.28 12.59
CA ASP A 207 7.61 28.08 11.64
C ASP A 207 6.27 27.40 11.35
N ARG A 208 5.18 28.04 11.78
CA ARG A 208 3.84 27.52 11.60
C ARG A 208 3.43 27.39 10.13
N THR A 209 3.88 28.30 9.28
CA THR A 209 3.54 28.32 7.85
C THR A 209 4.10 27.09 7.15
N THR A 210 5.33 26.70 7.50
CA THR A 210 5.95 25.47 6.97
C THR A 210 5.22 24.22 7.46
N LEU A 211 4.85 24.16 8.75
CA LEU A 211 4.08 23.01 9.26
C LEU A 211 2.67 22.93 8.65
N ASP A 212 1.99 24.03 8.43
CA ASP A 212 0.70 24.05 7.75
C ASP A 212 0.85 23.56 6.30
N ARG A 213 1.94 23.94 5.60
CA ARG A 213 2.26 23.44 4.26
C ARG A 213 2.53 21.92 4.24
N LEU A 214 3.20 21.39 5.28
CA LEU A 214 3.35 19.94 5.41
C LEU A 214 1.99 19.23 5.44
N ALA A 215 1.01 19.79 6.14
CA ALA A 215 -0.32 19.22 6.21
C ALA A 215 -1.13 19.37 4.92
N GLU A 216 -1.00 20.49 4.22
CA GLU A 216 -1.78 20.80 3.01
C GLU A 216 -1.24 20.12 1.74
N VAL A 217 0.08 20.03 1.60
CA VAL A 217 0.73 19.54 0.37
C VAL A 217 1.13 18.07 0.49
N TYR A 218 1.70 17.70 1.64
CA TYR A 218 2.25 16.35 1.86
C TYR A 218 1.34 15.48 2.73
N TYR A 219 0.23 16.02 3.19
CA TYR A 219 -0.70 15.35 4.11
C TYR A 219 -0.01 14.80 5.36
N ALA A 220 1.00 15.54 5.85
CA ALA A 220 1.82 15.17 6.98
C ALA A 220 1.40 15.94 8.26
N SER A 221 1.27 15.22 9.37
CA SER A 221 0.97 15.82 10.67
C SER A 221 2.24 16.17 11.41
N SER A 222 2.22 17.23 12.24
CA SER A 222 3.36 17.68 13.05
C SER A 222 3.03 17.64 14.53
N PHE A 223 3.96 17.11 15.31
CA PHE A 223 3.83 16.91 16.76
C PHE A 223 5.01 17.50 17.50
N ALA A 224 4.76 18.08 18.69
CA ALA A 224 5.82 18.44 19.62
C ALA A 224 5.56 17.88 21.00
N GLY A 225 6.65 17.50 21.68
CA GLY A 225 6.59 16.98 23.03
C GLY A 225 8.00 16.74 23.59
N LYS A 226 8.06 16.33 24.85
CA LYS A 226 9.34 16.06 25.51
C LYS A 226 9.97 14.80 24.94
N MET A 227 11.03 14.98 24.16
CA MET A 227 11.80 13.85 23.60
C MET A 227 12.35 12.97 24.71
N GLY A 228 12.38 11.65 24.47
CA GLY A 228 12.82 10.64 25.43
C GLY A 228 11.83 10.36 26.57
N SER A 229 10.69 11.03 26.62
CA SER A 229 9.65 10.66 27.59
C SER A 229 8.86 9.44 27.10
N ALA A 230 8.54 8.53 28.02
CA ALA A 230 7.69 7.39 27.74
C ALA A 230 6.28 7.80 27.27
N GLU A 231 5.81 8.97 27.68
CA GLU A 231 4.52 9.51 27.29
C GLU A 231 4.51 9.90 25.81
N PHE A 232 5.50 10.66 25.36
CA PHE A 232 5.59 11.10 23.97
C PHE A 232 5.89 9.93 23.02
N THR A 233 6.74 8.96 23.42
CA THR A 233 6.93 7.70 22.71
C THR A 233 5.61 6.94 22.52
N LYS A 234 4.77 6.86 23.54
CA LYS A 234 3.43 6.24 23.43
C LYS A 234 2.50 6.99 22.45
N VAL A 235 2.63 8.30 22.35
CA VAL A 235 1.87 9.09 21.37
C VAL A 235 2.27 8.68 19.95
N LEU A 236 3.58 8.58 19.68
CA LEU A 236 4.09 8.08 18.38
C LEU A 236 3.60 6.66 18.07
N GLN A 237 3.76 5.75 19.01
CA GLN A 237 3.31 4.36 18.86
C GLN A 237 1.80 4.26 18.60
N SER A 238 1.01 5.10 19.30
CA SER A 238 -0.44 5.19 19.10
C SER A 238 -0.79 5.74 17.72
N TRP A 239 -0.06 6.75 17.23
CA TRP A 239 -0.22 7.30 15.91
C TRP A 239 0.09 6.27 14.82
N LEU A 240 1.24 5.58 14.90
CA LEU A 240 1.63 4.52 13.97
C LEU A 240 0.56 3.41 13.91
N ASN A 241 0.10 2.96 15.07
CA ASN A 241 -0.93 1.94 15.15
C ASN A 241 -2.28 2.41 14.56
N GLN A 242 -2.66 3.66 14.81
CA GLN A 242 -3.91 4.24 14.29
C GLN A 242 -3.85 4.38 12.76
N GLN A 243 -2.74 4.90 12.21
CA GLN A 243 -2.61 5.11 10.76
C GLN A 243 -2.56 3.80 9.96
N THR A 244 -2.27 2.69 10.61
CA THR A 244 -2.19 1.36 9.97
C THR A 244 -3.38 0.45 10.31
N GLY A 245 -4.47 1.02 10.86
CA GLY A 245 -5.65 0.23 11.24
C GLY A 245 -5.36 -0.89 12.25
N GLY A 246 -4.30 -0.75 13.05
CA GLY A 246 -3.88 -1.74 14.04
C GLY A 246 -2.92 -2.81 13.55
N LEU A 247 -2.56 -2.83 12.26
CA LEU A 247 -1.69 -3.86 11.67
C LEU A 247 -0.25 -3.85 12.20
N LEU A 248 0.25 -2.66 12.56
CA LEU A 248 1.63 -2.50 13.03
C LEU A 248 1.74 -2.42 14.56
N LYS A 249 0.78 -2.94 15.30
CA LYS A 249 0.75 -2.83 16.78
C LYS A 249 2.04 -3.35 17.44
N GLU A 250 2.56 -4.47 16.99
CA GLU A 250 3.78 -5.07 17.53
C GLU A 250 5.03 -4.31 17.06
N ALA A 251 5.14 -4.02 15.77
CA ALA A 251 6.24 -3.26 15.21
C ALA A 251 6.33 -1.83 15.80
N ALA A 252 5.20 -1.17 16.00
CA ALA A 252 5.14 0.16 16.61
C ALA A 252 5.67 0.18 18.06
N GLN A 253 5.55 -0.92 18.82
CA GLN A 253 6.09 -0.98 20.18
C GLN A 253 7.62 -0.92 20.25
N GLY A 254 8.31 -1.30 19.16
CA GLY A 254 9.77 -1.20 19.06
C GLY A 254 10.28 0.20 18.70
N VAL A 255 9.42 1.13 18.31
CA VAL A 255 9.81 2.49 17.96
C VAL A 255 9.90 3.35 19.22
N GLU A 256 11.07 3.95 19.48
CA GLU A 256 11.32 4.78 20.65
C GLU A 256 11.88 6.16 20.25
N LEU A 257 11.42 7.20 20.94
CA LEU A 257 12.02 8.53 20.91
C LEU A 257 13.02 8.63 22.07
N THR A 258 14.29 8.79 21.77
CA THR A 258 15.32 8.88 22.80
C THR A 258 15.53 10.33 23.29
N PRO A 259 16.13 10.56 24.46
CA PRO A 259 16.46 11.92 24.91
C PRO A 259 17.45 12.66 23.99
N LYS A 260 18.12 11.95 23.07
CA LYS A 260 19.02 12.54 22.08
C LYS A 260 18.28 12.88 20.78
N THR A 261 17.07 12.40 20.60
CA THR A 261 16.24 12.71 19.44
C THR A 261 15.82 14.16 19.52
N VAL A 262 16.10 14.94 18.50
CA VAL A 262 15.67 16.34 18.40
C VAL A 262 14.54 16.44 17.38
N LEU A 263 14.68 15.71 16.27
CA LEU A 263 13.72 15.65 15.18
C LEU A 263 13.66 14.21 14.66
N ALA A 264 12.45 13.71 14.48
CA ALA A 264 12.20 12.39 13.90
C ALA A 264 11.07 12.45 12.88
N LEU A 265 11.20 11.65 11.82
CA LEU A 265 10.15 11.42 10.84
C LEU A 265 9.58 10.02 11.05
N ALA A 266 8.27 9.91 10.92
CA ALA A 266 7.61 8.62 10.89
C ALA A 266 6.65 8.56 9.69
N SER A 267 6.72 7.48 8.94
CA SER A 267 5.87 7.24 7.80
C SER A 267 5.32 5.82 7.81
N THR A 268 4.08 5.66 7.37
CA THR A 268 3.44 4.36 7.23
C THR A 268 2.57 4.34 5.99
N LEU A 269 2.37 3.15 5.42
CA LEU A 269 1.36 2.91 4.41
C LEU A 269 0.43 1.79 4.89
N TYR A 270 -0.86 2.10 4.97
CA TYR A 270 -1.91 1.13 5.19
C TYR A 270 -2.59 0.83 3.86
N TYR A 271 -2.47 -0.41 3.39
CA TYR A 271 -3.08 -0.88 2.15
C TYR A 271 -3.92 -2.12 2.39
N LYS A 272 -5.17 -2.07 1.91
CA LYS A 272 -6.11 -3.18 1.99
C LYS A 272 -6.91 -3.23 0.70
N VAL A 273 -6.88 -4.37 0.01
CA VAL A 273 -7.51 -4.53 -1.30
C VAL A 273 -7.85 -6.00 -1.54
N ARG A 274 -8.83 -6.28 -2.40
CA ARG A 274 -9.23 -7.64 -2.78
C ARG A 274 -8.70 -8.00 -4.18
N TRP A 275 -8.46 -9.29 -4.38
CA TRP A 275 -8.20 -9.82 -5.72
C TRP A 275 -9.42 -9.58 -6.63
N THR A 276 -9.19 -9.35 -7.93
CA THR A 276 -10.25 -9.38 -8.95
C THR A 276 -10.91 -10.75 -8.96
N ASP A 277 -10.09 -11.79 -8.99
CA ASP A 277 -10.46 -13.19 -8.93
C ASP A 277 -9.87 -13.81 -7.67
N GLU A 278 -10.72 -14.07 -6.68
CA GLU A 278 -10.31 -14.61 -5.38
C GLU A 278 -9.98 -16.08 -5.49
N PHE A 279 -9.00 -16.53 -4.69
CA PHE A 279 -8.70 -17.94 -4.58
C PHE A 279 -9.81 -18.67 -3.83
N GLN A 280 -10.11 -19.88 -4.27
CA GLN A 280 -11.05 -20.74 -3.56
C GLN A 280 -10.36 -21.49 -2.43
N LYS A 281 -10.81 -21.32 -1.20
CA LYS A 281 -10.23 -21.99 -0.02
C LYS A 281 -10.17 -23.52 -0.15
N GLY A 282 -11.11 -24.10 -0.89
CA GLY A 282 -11.14 -25.55 -1.16
C GLY A 282 -10.01 -26.07 -2.05
N ASN A 283 -9.31 -25.17 -2.77
CA ASN A 283 -8.19 -25.51 -3.64
C ASN A 283 -6.83 -25.37 -2.95
N ASN A 284 -6.82 -24.96 -1.68
CA ASN A 284 -5.59 -24.83 -0.92
C ASN A 284 -4.94 -26.18 -0.69
N VAL A 285 -3.61 -26.21 -0.78
CA VAL A 285 -2.78 -27.40 -0.52
C VAL A 285 -1.67 -27.03 0.45
N THR A 286 -1.35 -27.94 1.35
CA THR A 286 -0.15 -27.82 2.17
C THR A 286 0.99 -28.48 1.43
N ASP A 287 2.08 -27.73 1.19
CA ASP A 287 3.23 -28.21 0.44
C ASP A 287 4.54 -27.63 1.02
N VAL A 288 5.68 -28.05 0.50
CA VAL A 288 7.00 -27.64 0.95
C VAL A 288 7.40 -26.35 0.27
N PHE A 289 7.97 -25.42 1.05
CA PHE A 289 8.69 -24.24 0.57
C PHE A 289 10.17 -24.42 0.91
N HIS A 290 11.03 -24.30 -0.09
CA HIS A 290 12.48 -24.48 0.00
C HIS A 290 13.14 -23.16 0.42
N GLY A 291 13.14 -22.87 1.72
CA GLY A 291 13.73 -21.64 2.25
C GLY A 291 15.25 -21.72 2.36
N PRO A 292 15.95 -20.57 2.52
CA PRO A 292 17.41 -20.53 2.62
C PRO A 292 17.97 -21.20 3.89
N GLU A 293 17.16 -21.35 4.94
CA GLU A 293 17.50 -22.05 6.18
C GLU A 293 16.99 -23.51 6.22
N GLY A 294 16.39 -23.96 5.14
CA GLY A 294 15.83 -25.29 4.97
C GLY A 294 14.33 -25.28 4.64
N ASP A 295 13.82 -26.48 4.42
CA ASP A 295 12.44 -26.70 4.01
C ASP A 295 11.45 -26.37 5.13
N VAL A 296 10.39 -25.65 4.77
CA VAL A 296 9.26 -25.36 5.67
C VAL A 296 7.94 -25.74 4.99
N THR A 297 6.93 -26.01 5.79
CA THR A 297 5.60 -26.31 5.30
C THR A 297 4.77 -25.05 5.19
N ALA A 298 4.20 -24.79 4.02
CA ALA A 298 3.35 -23.62 3.77
C ALA A 298 1.98 -24.02 3.20
N VAL A 299 1.00 -23.13 3.35
CA VAL A 299 -0.32 -23.29 2.71
C VAL A 299 -0.35 -22.54 1.40
N TYR A 300 -0.48 -23.27 0.32
CA TYR A 300 -0.53 -22.73 -1.05
C TYR A 300 -1.96 -22.53 -1.51
N MET A 301 -2.26 -21.36 -2.01
CA MET A 301 -3.47 -21.02 -2.74
C MET A 301 -3.27 -21.43 -4.20
N ARG A 302 -4.16 -22.27 -4.75
CA ARG A 302 -4.06 -22.76 -6.14
C ARG A 302 -5.20 -22.28 -7.00
N GLN A 303 -4.85 -21.85 -8.21
CA GLN A 303 -5.81 -21.43 -9.24
C GLN A 303 -5.19 -21.60 -10.63
N THR A 304 -6.04 -21.88 -11.61
CA THR A 304 -5.65 -21.94 -13.03
C THR A 304 -6.37 -20.82 -13.78
N ASP A 305 -5.62 -19.94 -14.42
CA ASP A 305 -6.14 -18.81 -15.16
C ASP A 305 -5.44 -18.65 -16.51
N VAL A 306 -6.13 -18.04 -17.46
CA VAL A 306 -5.48 -17.54 -18.67
C VAL A 306 -4.93 -16.16 -18.40
N GLY A 307 -3.63 -16.02 -18.43
CA GLY A 307 -2.94 -14.77 -18.09
C GLY A 307 -1.71 -14.51 -18.94
N THR A 308 -1.06 -13.39 -18.68
CA THR A 308 0.26 -13.08 -19.25
C THR A 308 1.33 -13.57 -18.29
N TYR A 309 2.19 -14.43 -18.79
CA TYR A 309 3.42 -14.87 -18.16
C TYR A 309 4.56 -14.00 -18.66
N TYR A 310 5.34 -13.45 -17.77
CA TYR A 310 6.49 -12.59 -18.05
C TYR A 310 7.77 -13.34 -17.72
N TYR A 311 8.82 -13.08 -18.50
CA TYR A 311 10.15 -13.65 -18.25
C TYR A 311 11.25 -12.67 -18.64
N GLY A 312 12.34 -12.69 -17.91
CA GLY A 312 13.61 -12.00 -18.17
C GLY A 312 14.74 -13.02 -18.33
N GLU A 313 15.99 -12.54 -18.25
CA GLU A 313 17.16 -13.44 -18.32
C GLU A 313 17.33 -14.32 -17.07
N LYS A 314 16.81 -13.86 -15.90
CA LYS A 314 17.05 -14.49 -14.60
C LYS A 314 15.79 -14.70 -13.79
N PHE A 315 14.62 -14.36 -14.32
CA PHE A 315 13.37 -14.44 -13.58
C PHE A 315 12.18 -14.73 -14.47
N SER A 316 11.16 -15.23 -13.84
CA SER A 316 9.80 -15.27 -14.37
C SER A 316 8.85 -14.53 -13.43
N ALA A 317 7.73 -14.03 -13.99
CA ALA A 317 6.77 -13.27 -13.21
C ALA A 317 5.33 -13.44 -13.69
N ILE A 318 4.39 -13.29 -12.76
CA ILE A 318 2.97 -13.16 -13.05
C ILE A 318 2.39 -11.92 -12.39
N ARG A 319 1.28 -11.44 -12.93
CA ARG A 319 0.52 -10.30 -12.40
C ARG A 319 -0.86 -10.73 -11.94
N ARG A 320 -1.16 -10.50 -10.67
CA ARG A 320 -2.52 -10.67 -10.15
C ARG A 320 -3.18 -9.33 -9.89
N THR A 321 -4.32 -9.09 -10.53
CA THR A 321 -5.03 -7.80 -10.47
C THR A 321 -5.87 -7.68 -9.21
N PHE A 322 -5.99 -6.46 -8.72
CA PHE A 322 -6.91 -6.08 -7.66
C PHE A 322 -8.22 -5.54 -8.24
N LYS A 323 -9.30 -5.72 -7.49
CA LYS A 323 -10.67 -5.40 -7.90
C LYS A 323 -10.91 -3.94 -8.29
N VAL A 324 -10.15 -3.03 -7.73
CA VAL A 324 -10.30 -1.58 -7.89
C VAL A 324 -9.06 -0.95 -8.53
N GLY A 325 -8.38 -1.70 -9.37
CA GLY A 325 -7.16 -1.29 -10.04
C GLY A 325 -5.89 -1.57 -9.24
N GLY A 326 -4.75 -1.51 -9.92
CA GLY A 326 -3.47 -1.99 -9.39
C GLY A 326 -3.33 -3.51 -9.46
N ALA A 327 -2.22 -4.01 -8.95
CA ALA A 327 -1.89 -5.43 -9.01
C ALA A 327 -0.82 -5.82 -7.99
N MET A 328 -0.71 -7.12 -7.72
CA MET A 328 0.49 -7.71 -7.17
C MET A 328 1.24 -8.43 -8.28
N TRP A 329 2.51 -8.10 -8.40
CA TRP A 329 3.48 -8.82 -9.20
C TRP A 329 4.21 -9.81 -8.30
N LEU A 330 4.34 -11.04 -8.78
CA LEU A 330 5.06 -12.11 -8.12
C LEU A 330 6.20 -12.50 -9.03
N ILE A 331 7.43 -12.34 -8.57
CA ILE A 331 8.64 -12.47 -9.37
C ILE A 331 9.49 -13.59 -8.77
N LEU A 332 9.63 -14.67 -9.51
CA LEU A 332 10.37 -15.86 -9.12
C LEU A 332 11.74 -15.86 -9.81
N PRO A 333 12.86 -15.83 -9.06
CA PRO A 333 14.17 -16.07 -9.64
C PRO A 333 14.22 -17.45 -10.32
N ASP A 334 14.84 -17.54 -11.49
CA ASP A 334 15.06 -18.80 -12.17
C ASP A 334 16.07 -19.68 -11.40
N GLU A 335 16.15 -20.95 -11.74
CA GLU A 335 17.08 -21.87 -11.08
C GLU A 335 18.53 -21.36 -11.10
N GLY A 336 19.16 -21.35 -9.93
CA GLY A 336 20.53 -20.86 -9.76
C GLY A 336 20.64 -19.39 -9.43
N TYR A 337 19.53 -18.64 -9.40
CA TYR A 337 19.49 -17.25 -8.96
C TYR A 337 18.66 -17.08 -7.68
N THR A 338 18.92 -15.99 -6.97
CA THR A 338 18.26 -15.62 -5.73
C THR A 338 17.57 -14.25 -5.86
N PRO A 339 16.66 -13.87 -4.96
CA PRO A 339 16.15 -12.50 -4.89
C PRO A 339 17.25 -11.44 -4.81
N GLU A 340 18.35 -11.74 -4.11
CA GLU A 340 19.51 -10.85 -3.97
C GLU A 340 20.23 -10.63 -5.33
N ASP A 341 20.26 -11.63 -6.21
CA ASP A 341 20.83 -11.49 -7.56
C ASP A 341 19.94 -10.59 -8.42
N LEU A 342 18.61 -10.70 -8.30
CA LEU A 342 17.67 -9.83 -9.03
C LEU A 342 17.73 -8.38 -8.55
N LEU A 343 17.93 -8.14 -7.26
CA LEU A 343 18.06 -6.78 -6.69
C LEU A 343 19.38 -6.08 -7.10
N LYS A 344 20.30 -6.79 -7.72
CA LYS A 344 21.54 -6.25 -8.31
C LYS A 344 21.54 -6.28 -9.83
N ASP A 345 20.51 -6.85 -10.42
CA ASP A 345 20.38 -7.01 -11.87
C ASP A 345 19.63 -5.82 -12.47
N PRO A 346 20.24 -5.08 -13.43
CA PRO A 346 19.59 -3.91 -14.02
C PRO A 346 18.28 -4.21 -14.76
N GLU A 347 18.18 -5.38 -15.40
CA GLU A 347 16.96 -5.82 -16.09
C GLU A 347 15.82 -6.02 -15.09
N ALA A 348 16.08 -6.80 -14.04
CA ALA A 348 15.10 -7.08 -12.99
C ALA A 348 14.71 -5.80 -12.21
N LEU A 349 15.67 -4.92 -11.88
CA LEU A 349 15.38 -3.63 -11.23
C LEU A 349 14.54 -2.72 -12.12
N SER A 350 14.82 -2.66 -13.43
CA SER A 350 14.00 -1.90 -14.38
C SER A 350 12.57 -2.45 -14.46
N PHE A 351 12.41 -3.77 -14.48
CA PHE A 351 11.09 -4.42 -14.40
C PHE A 351 10.37 -4.07 -13.10
N LEU A 352 11.04 -4.11 -11.96
CA LEU A 352 10.45 -3.83 -10.64
C LEU A 352 10.09 -2.35 -10.45
N SER A 353 10.93 -1.43 -10.90
CA SER A 353 10.80 0.00 -10.59
C SER A 353 9.91 0.77 -11.56
N ASN A 354 9.81 0.34 -12.82
CA ASN A 354 9.20 1.13 -13.90
C ASN A 354 7.94 0.46 -14.49
N ALA A 355 6.78 1.06 -14.24
CA ALA A 355 5.49 0.57 -14.75
C ALA A 355 5.39 0.66 -16.28
N ALA A 356 6.00 1.68 -16.92
CA ALA A 356 6.01 1.80 -18.37
C ALA A 356 6.83 0.67 -19.01
N VAL A 357 8.00 0.37 -18.45
CA VAL A 357 8.83 -0.77 -18.87
C VAL A 357 8.07 -2.08 -18.75
N ARG A 358 7.36 -2.32 -17.63
CA ARG A 358 6.53 -3.53 -17.47
C ARG A 358 5.39 -3.61 -18.49
N SER A 359 4.80 -2.46 -18.84
CA SER A 359 3.71 -2.40 -19.84
C SER A 359 4.17 -2.85 -21.22
N ASP A 360 5.39 -2.47 -21.59
CA ASP A 360 5.98 -2.75 -22.92
C ASP A 360 6.99 -3.89 -22.91
N TRP A 361 6.99 -4.71 -21.83
CA TRP A 361 7.95 -5.81 -21.67
C TRP A 361 7.85 -6.83 -22.78
N GLU A 362 8.94 -7.01 -23.56
CA GLU A 362 8.96 -7.92 -24.71
C GLU A 362 8.93 -9.40 -24.30
N GLY A 363 9.55 -9.73 -23.16
CA GLY A 363 9.56 -11.08 -22.60
C GLY A 363 8.22 -11.44 -21.97
N ASN A 364 7.18 -11.59 -22.78
CA ASN A 364 5.87 -12.00 -22.28
C ASN A 364 5.16 -12.97 -23.23
N LYS A 365 4.28 -13.80 -22.67
CA LYS A 365 3.46 -14.75 -23.42
C LYS A 365 2.12 -14.95 -22.74
N ARG A 366 1.05 -15.02 -23.52
CA ARG A 366 -0.28 -15.36 -23.00
C ARG A 366 -0.41 -16.88 -22.91
N LEU A 367 -0.58 -17.41 -21.69
CA LEU A 367 -0.59 -18.86 -21.40
C LEU A 367 -1.77 -19.21 -20.47
N ILE A 368 -2.07 -20.51 -20.37
CA ILE A 368 -2.77 -21.07 -19.23
C ILE A 368 -1.73 -21.19 -18.10
N ILE A 369 -1.98 -20.54 -16.96
CA ILE A 369 -1.04 -20.49 -15.84
C ILE A 369 -1.64 -21.25 -14.66
N HIS A 370 -0.98 -22.34 -14.27
CA HIS A 370 -1.29 -23.08 -13.04
C HIS A 370 -0.54 -22.43 -11.88
N GLN A 371 -1.23 -21.60 -11.14
CA GLN A 371 -0.64 -20.82 -10.06
C GLN A 371 -0.67 -21.59 -8.74
N SER A 372 0.45 -21.62 -8.03
CA SER A 372 0.59 -22.15 -6.69
C SER A 372 1.36 -21.13 -5.83
N ILE A 373 0.63 -20.33 -5.05
CA ILE A 373 1.17 -19.16 -4.33
C ILE A 373 1.01 -19.40 -2.83
N PRO A 374 2.10 -19.41 -2.04
CA PRO A 374 1.99 -19.57 -0.60
C PRO A 374 1.31 -18.37 0.03
N LYS A 375 0.50 -18.58 1.07
CA LYS A 375 0.10 -17.48 1.95
C LYS A 375 1.33 -16.99 2.67
N PHE A 376 1.49 -15.67 2.75
CA PHE A 376 2.59 -15.10 3.51
C PHE A 376 2.16 -13.84 4.29
N ASP A 377 2.90 -13.58 5.35
CA ASP A 377 2.76 -12.41 6.19
C ASP A 377 4.14 -11.84 6.50
N VAL A 378 4.55 -10.83 5.74
CA VAL A 378 5.86 -10.21 5.83
C VAL A 378 5.73 -8.83 6.44
N SER A 379 6.47 -8.60 7.52
CA SER A 379 6.55 -7.29 8.17
C SER A 379 7.99 -6.90 8.43
N ALA A 380 8.29 -5.61 8.29
CA ALA A 380 9.58 -5.04 8.63
C ALA A 380 9.41 -3.68 9.30
N SER A 381 10.32 -3.38 10.21
CA SER A 381 10.52 -2.05 10.78
C SER A 381 12.02 -1.74 10.74
N ALA A 382 12.37 -0.64 10.11
CA ALA A 382 13.76 -0.26 9.92
C ALA A 382 13.95 1.25 10.14
N ASP A 383 15.15 1.62 10.58
CA ASP A 383 15.67 2.98 10.45
C ASP A 383 16.40 3.10 9.11
N LEU A 384 15.93 3.98 8.25
CA LEU A 384 16.45 4.15 6.90
C LEU A 384 17.67 5.09 6.83
N ALA A 385 18.11 5.69 7.94
CA ALA A 385 19.14 6.73 7.97
C ALA A 385 20.44 6.30 7.29
N GLU A 386 20.97 5.12 7.61
CA GLU A 386 22.22 4.64 7.02
C GLU A 386 22.08 4.34 5.51
N GLY A 387 20.95 3.78 5.09
CA GLY A 387 20.67 3.56 3.67
C GLY A 387 20.56 4.87 2.89
N LEU A 388 19.91 5.88 3.47
CA LEU A 388 19.79 7.22 2.86
C LEU A 388 21.15 7.92 2.76
N LYS A 389 22.03 7.77 3.76
CA LYS A 389 23.42 8.26 3.67
C LYS A 389 24.18 7.58 2.54
N ALA A 390 24.02 6.29 2.35
CA ALA A 390 24.62 5.55 1.24
C ALA A 390 24.11 6.02 -0.13
N LEU A 391 22.85 6.50 -0.19
CA LEU A 391 22.24 7.12 -1.38
C LEU A 391 22.56 8.62 -1.52
N GLY A 392 23.45 9.18 -0.70
CA GLY A 392 23.95 10.56 -0.84
C GLY A 392 23.21 11.62 0.00
N VAL A 393 22.22 11.25 0.78
CA VAL A 393 21.56 12.16 1.73
C VAL A 393 22.30 12.09 3.06
N THR A 394 23.23 13.00 3.30
CA THR A 394 24.14 12.97 4.46
C THR A 394 23.94 14.14 5.41
N ASP A 395 23.75 15.35 4.89
CA ASP A 395 23.83 16.59 5.67
C ASP A 395 22.71 16.72 6.71
N VAL A 396 21.51 16.25 6.40
CA VAL A 396 20.38 16.25 7.37
C VAL A 396 20.64 15.41 8.62
N PHE A 397 21.60 14.51 8.58
CA PHE A 397 22.01 13.64 9.71
C PHE A 397 23.22 14.19 10.48
N ASP A 398 23.81 15.29 10.02
CA ASP A 398 24.97 15.95 10.66
C ASP A 398 24.53 17.29 11.28
N ALA A 399 24.54 17.38 12.60
CA ALA A 399 24.12 18.57 13.34
C ALA A 399 24.96 19.83 13.04
N GLN A 400 26.12 19.71 12.40
CA GLN A 400 26.95 20.85 12.00
C GLN A 400 26.68 21.31 10.56
N ARG A 401 26.01 20.49 9.74
CA ARG A 401 25.77 20.73 8.32
C ARG A 401 24.30 20.87 7.98
N ALA A 402 23.44 20.27 8.80
CA ALA A 402 22.00 20.28 8.57
C ALA A 402 21.42 21.69 8.68
N ASP A 403 20.62 22.04 7.67
CA ASP A 403 19.87 23.31 7.64
C ASP A 403 18.36 23.03 7.70
N PHE A 404 17.78 23.30 8.85
CA PHE A 404 16.32 23.20 9.10
C PHE A 404 15.66 24.57 9.23
N THR A 405 16.32 25.64 8.77
CA THR A 405 15.82 27.03 8.90
C THR A 405 14.37 27.22 8.46
N PRO A 406 13.85 26.56 7.38
CA PRO A 406 12.46 26.74 6.95
C PRO A 406 11.42 26.27 7.97
N ALA A 407 11.72 25.25 8.74
CA ALA A 407 10.79 24.74 9.76
C ALA A 407 11.16 25.19 11.16
N LEU A 408 12.44 25.35 11.46
CA LEU A 408 13.01 25.61 12.79
C LEU A 408 13.92 26.85 12.76
N PRO A 409 13.34 28.06 12.62
CA PRO A 409 14.13 29.28 12.49
C PRO A 409 15.00 29.53 13.73
N GLY A 410 16.30 29.73 13.51
CA GLY A 410 17.28 29.97 14.58
C GLY A 410 17.68 28.75 15.40
N ALA A 411 17.25 27.56 15.04
CA ALA A 411 17.75 26.33 15.67
C ALA A 411 19.13 25.98 15.10
N GLU A 412 20.11 25.79 15.97
CA GLU A 412 21.45 25.35 15.64
C GLU A 412 21.70 23.94 16.20
N GLY A 413 22.51 23.15 15.52
CA GLY A 413 22.89 21.82 15.98
C GLY A 413 21.74 20.80 15.95
N VAL A 414 20.72 21.02 15.12
CA VAL A 414 19.61 20.09 14.90
C VAL A 414 19.94 19.16 13.74
N ALA A 415 19.69 17.88 13.93
CA ALA A 415 19.80 16.86 12.87
C ALA A 415 18.67 15.85 12.99
N VAL A 416 18.38 15.17 11.90
CA VAL A 416 17.50 14.00 11.92
C VAL A 416 18.21 12.89 12.67
N SER A 417 17.58 12.43 13.75
CA SER A 417 18.15 11.35 14.56
C SER A 417 17.68 9.97 14.09
N GLN A 418 16.52 9.92 13.41
CA GLN A 418 15.88 8.66 13.02
C GLN A 418 14.91 8.88 11.86
N VAL A 419 14.91 7.95 10.89
CA VAL A 419 13.92 7.85 9.81
C VAL A 419 13.22 6.50 9.93
N SER A 420 12.22 6.43 10.78
CA SER A 420 11.48 5.20 11.05
C SER A 420 10.53 4.87 9.92
N HIS A 421 10.70 3.70 9.34
CA HIS A 421 9.80 3.13 8.35
C HIS A 421 9.31 1.75 8.80
N ALA A 422 8.01 1.53 8.70
CA ALA A 422 7.42 0.24 9.01
C ALA A 422 6.41 -0.15 7.91
N ALA A 423 6.50 -1.40 7.47
CA ALA A 423 5.65 -1.95 6.43
C ALA A 423 5.21 -3.37 6.80
N ARG A 424 4.02 -3.76 6.37
CA ARG A 424 3.52 -5.14 6.47
C ARG A 424 2.65 -5.45 5.27
N VAL A 425 2.86 -6.62 4.68
CA VAL A 425 2.06 -7.16 3.59
C VAL A 425 1.64 -8.58 3.95
N THR A 426 0.33 -8.81 3.98
CA THR A 426 -0.26 -10.12 4.20
C THR A 426 -1.14 -10.47 3.02
N ILE A 427 -1.03 -11.68 2.48
CA ILE A 427 -1.93 -12.17 1.44
C ILE A 427 -2.66 -13.44 1.87
N ASP A 428 -3.91 -13.50 1.47
CA ASP A 428 -4.76 -14.68 1.61
C ASP A 428 -5.65 -14.87 0.37
N GLU A 429 -6.61 -15.77 0.44
CA GLU A 429 -7.51 -16.08 -0.67
C GLU A 429 -8.36 -14.89 -1.13
N GLU A 430 -8.64 -13.95 -0.25
CA GLU A 430 -9.53 -12.83 -0.53
C GLU A 430 -8.78 -11.62 -1.09
N GLY A 431 -7.48 -11.47 -0.74
CA GLY A 431 -6.70 -10.32 -1.21
C GLY A 431 -5.44 -10.04 -0.41
N CYS A 432 -5.04 -8.80 -0.49
CA CYS A 432 -4.05 -8.21 0.38
C CYS A 432 -4.81 -7.56 1.55
N THR A 433 -4.90 -8.23 2.69
CA THR A 433 -5.70 -7.90 3.91
C THR A 433 -7.22 -7.84 3.67
N ALA A 434 -8.00 -8.83 4.09
CA ALA A 434 -9.34 -9.19 3.60
C ALA A 434 -10.59 -8.65 4.34
N ALA A 435 -11.68 -8.41 3.58
CA ALA A 435 -13.09 -8.45 4.01
C ALA A 435 -14.02 -8.65 2.79
N ALA A 436 -15.08 -9.49 2.94
CA ALA A 436 -15.81 -10.13 1.86
C ALA A 436 -16.90 -9.31 1.14
N PHE A 437 -16.94 -9.39 -0.19
CA PHE A 437 -18.12 -9.18 -1.04
C PHE A 437 -17.90 -9.79 -2.45
N THR A 438 -18.93 -10.41 -3.07
CA THR A 438 -18.81 -11.15 -4.34
C THR A 438 -19.40 -10.38 -5.52
N VAL A 439 -18.67 -10.27 -6.64
CA VAL A 439 -19.19 -9.82 -7.95
C VAL A 439 -18.70 -10.81 -9.01
N LEU A 440 -19.61 -11.24 -9.90
CA LEU A 440 -19.31 -12.16 -10.99
C LEU A 440 -18.82 -11.39 -12.24
N PRO A 441 -17.71 -11.75 -12.88
CA PRO A 441 -17.26 -11.17 -14.14
C PRO A 441 -18.00 -11.76 -15.33
N MET A 442 -18.32 -10.93 -16.34
CA MET A 442 -18.75 -11.40 -17.66
C MET A 442 -17.57 -11.40 -18.61
N ALA A 443 -17.13 -12.58 -19.02
CA ALA A 443 -16.04 -12.76 -19.97
C ALA A 443 -16.58 -12.84 -21.41
N GLY A 444 -16.01 -12.04 -22.31
CA GLY A 444 -16.10 -12.26 -23.77
C GLY A 444 -15.17 -13.41 -24.17
N ALA A 445 -15.67 -14.37 -24.94
CA ALA A 445 -14.95 -15.59 -25.27
C ALA A 445 -13.83 -15.33 -26.32
N VAL A 446 -12.62 -15.14 -25.84
CA VAL A 446 -11.40 -15.38 -26.64
C VAL A 446 -10.97 -16.83 -26.37
N PRO A 447 -10.67 -17.66 -27.41
CA PRO A 447 -10.20 -19.03 -27.18
C PRO A 447 -9.00 -19.05 -26.21
N PRO A 448 -8.92 -20.02 -25.29
CA PRO A 448 -7.76 -20.18 -24.45
C PRO A 448 -6.51 -20.47 -25.32
N PRO A 449 -5.30 -20.09 -24.88
CA PRO A 449 -4.07 -20.51 -25.54
C PRO A 449 -3.90 -22.01 -25.44
N ASP A 450 -3.13 -22.58 -26.37
CA ASP A 450 -2.81 -24.04 -26.41
C ASP A 450 -1.65 -24.39 -25.46
N GLU A 451 -0.90 -23.40 -24.98
CA GLU A 451 0.28 -23.61 -24.14
C GLU A 451 -0.06 -23.28 -22.69
N GLU A 452 0.52 -24.06 -21.79
CA GLU A 452 0.35 -23.93 -20.34
C GLU A 452 1.69 -23.91 -19.60
N VAL A 453 1.70 -23.34 -18.39
CA VAL A 453 2.87 -23.27 -17.53
C VAL A 453 2.48 -23.42 -16.05
N ASP A 454 3.30 -24.17 -15.31
CA ASP A 454 3.24 -24.20 -13.84
C ASP A 454 4.04 -23.01 -13.28
N PHE A 455 3.39 -22.18 -12.47
CA PHE A 455 4.03 -21.09 -11.74
C PHE A 455 3.85 -21.32 -10.24
N THR A 456 4.87 -21.94 -9.65
CA THR A 456 4.89 -22.32 -8.23
C THR A 456 5.95 -21.52 -7.49
N LEU A 457 5.53 -20.75 -6.48
CA LEU A 457 6.42 -20.01 -5.58
C LEU A 457 6.88 -20.92 -4.43
N ASP A 458 7.72 -21.90 -4.75
CA ASP A 458 8.21 -22.92 -3.82
C ASP A 458 9.58 -22.60 -3.20
N ARG A 459 10.16 -21.47 -3.55
CA ARG A 459 11.47 -20.97 -3.09
C ARG A 459 11.46 -19.45 -2.95
N PRO A 460 12.51 -18.82 -2.41
CA PRO A 460 12.57 -17.37 -2.22
C PRO A 460 12.20 -16.57 -3.47
N PHE A 461 11.33 -15.57 -3.30
CA PHE A 461 10.80 -14.75 -4.40
C PHE A 461 10.67 -13.28 -4.01
N LEU A 462 10.51 -12.42 -5.01
CA LEU A 462 10.17 -11.01 -4.85
C LEU A 462 8.68 -10.79 -5.09
N PHE A 463 8.12 -9.79 -4.42
CA PHE A 463 6.81 -9.27 -4.75
C PHE A 463 6.81 -7.76 -4.89
N LEU A 464 5.88 -7.25 -5.69
CA LEU A 464 5.61 -5.84 -5.85
C LEU A 464 4.10 -5.60 -5.80
N VAL A 465 3.65 -4.76 -4.89
CA VAL A 465 2.27 -4.24 -4.87
C VAL A 465 2.26 -2.92 -5.61
N GLU A 466 1.60 -2.91 -6.75
CA GLU A 466 1.48 -1.76 -7.63
C GLU A 466 0.10 -1.13 -7.50
N SER A 467 0.04 0.18 -7.35
CA SER A 467 -1.20 0.93 -7.32
C SER A 467 -1.86 1.04 -8.71
N GLU A 468 -3.09 1.52 -8.75
CA GLU A 468 -3.78 1.82 -10.02
C GLU A 468 -3.09 2.93 -10.86
N SER A 469 -2.26 3.76 -10.23
CA SER A 469 -1.45 4.78 -10.91
C SER A 469 -0.06 4.27 -11.36
N GLY A 470 0.22 2.95 -11.20
CA GLY A 470 1.49 2.35 -11.57
C GLY A 470 2.60 2.50 -10.54
N GLN A 471 2.33 3.12 -9.39
CA GLN A 471 3.35 3.38 -8.38
C GLN A 471 3.58 2.16 -7.48
N PRO A 472 4.84 1.84 -7.11
CA PRO A 472 5.17 0.76 -6.17
C PRO A 472 4.79 1.16 -4.75
N LEU A 473 3.70 0.58 -4.25
CA LEU A 473 3.23 0.77 -2.88
C LEU A 473 4.07 -0.02 -1.88
N PHE A 474 4.31 -1.29 -2.19
CA PHE A 474 5.18 -2.16 -1.42
C PHE A 474 6.01 -3.02 -2.34
N THR A 475 7.22 -3.31 -1.93
CA THR A 475 8.05 -4.34 -2.52
C THR A 475 8.77 -5.11 -1.42
N GLY A 476 9.05 -6.38 -1.65
CA GLY A 476 9.68 -7.19 -0.65
C GLY A 476 10.24 -8.51 -1.15
N VAL A 477 11.00 -9.14 -0.26
CA VAL A 477 11.59 -10.46 -0.41
C VAL A 477 10.90 -11.40 0.56
N VAL A 478 10.39 -12.51 0.05
CA VAL A 478 9.87 -13.61 0.84
C VAL A 478 10.89 -14.74 0.80
N ASN A 479 11.65 -14.88 1.86
CA ASN A 479 12.60 -15.98 2.06
C ASN A 479 11.92 -17.15 2.77
N GLN A 480 10.84 -16.86 3.51
CA GLN A 480 10.03 -17.84 4.22
C GLN A 480 8.60 -17.29 4.34
N PRO A 481 7.59 -17.98 3.82
CA PRO A 481 6.20 -17.54 3.83
C PRO A 481 5.51 -17.62 5.18
#